data_3187c5290b6999c119beaadf451afac9
#
_entry.id   3187c5290b6999c119beaadf451afac9
#
_cell.length_a   1.000
_cell.length_b   1.000
_cell.length_c   1.000
_cell.angle_alpha   90.00
_cell.angle_beta   90.00
_cell.angle_gamma   90.00
#
_symmetry.space_group_name_H-M   'P 1'
#
loop_
_entity.id
_entity.type
_entity.pdbx_description
1 polymer ?
#
loop_
_entity_poly.entity_id
_entity_poly.type
_entity_poly.pdbx_seq_one_letter_code
_entity_poly.pdbx_strand_id
1 'polypeptide(L)'
;ENFPHVTVSYGEVVNFWEYIFIDMHSVIEEMFPNNTAFQNEAVTTISKKAFMTNVYQSPAMAEYINAIIRETSEHKIYCQRTIKLLVQGIVIELLRMYDELPEEDNNIVKGTNMSQIATALDYMNKHYSESIKAGELSALCNMSETHFRRLFESYINMPPMEYLNLIRVQKACELMKKTNEPMELIAQKCGFTTQSTFNRNFRKFLNTSPYQWKINPENYEHK
;
A
#
# COMPACT_ATOMS: atom_id res chain seq x y z
N GLU A 1 11.11 -2.48 -5.46
CA GLU A 1 9.87 -2.69 -6.24
C GLU A 1 8.76 -1.91 -5.55
N ASN A 2 8.25 -0.88 -6.23
CA ASN A 2 7.12 -0.08 -5.73
C ASN A 2 5.85 -0.87 -6.00
N PHE A 3 5.25 -1.43 -4.95
CA PHE A 3 3.93 -2.02 -5.07
C PHE A 3 2.87 -0.90 -5.04
N PRO A 4 2.13 -0.65 -6.11
CA PRO A 4 0.96 0.19 -6.04
C PRO A 4 -0.04 -0.43 -5.05
N HIS A 5 -0.63 0.40 -4.21
CA HIS A 5 -1.59 -0.03 -3.20
C HIS A 5 -2.90 0.76 -3.35
N VAL A 6 -3.98 0.09 -3.06
CA VAL A 6 -5.31 0.71 -3.01
C VAL A 6 -5.72 0.85 -1.56
N THR A 7 -6.18 2.03 -1.18
CA THR A 7 -6.66 2.32 0.17
C THR A 7 -8.14 2.66 0.13
N VAL A 8 -8.94 2.05 0.97
CA VAL A 8 -10.38 2.30 1.07
C VAL A 8 -10.73 2.76 2.49
N SER A 9 -11.50 3.85 2.60
CA SER A 9 -12.00 4.36 3.87
C SER A 9 -13.51 4.15 3.98
N TYR A 10 -13.98 3.67 5.12
CA TYR A 10 -15.39 3.49 5.42
C TYR A 10 -15.83 4.34 6.62
N GLY A 11 -16.80 5.23 6.39
CA GLY A 11 -17.71 5.78 7.37
C GLY A 11 -17.20 6.84 8.36
N GLU A 12 -18.13 7.48 9.04
CA GLU A 12 -17.92 8.67 9.87
C GLU A 12 -17.38 8.41 11.29
N VAL A 13 -17.29 7.17 11.78
CA VAL A 13 -17.10 6.91 13.22
C VAL A 13 -15.82 6.15 13.59
N VAL A 14 -15.30 5.30 12.72
CA VAL A 14 -14.00 4.64 12.92
C VAL A 14 -13.36 4.44 11.55
N ASN A 15 -12.26 5.13 11.29
CA ASN A 15 -11.51 4.94 10.05
C ASN A 15 -10.72 3.62 10.13
N PHE A 16 -11.33 2.54 9.70
CA PHE A 16 -10.61 1.32 9.38
C PHE A 16 -10.02 1.47 7.98
N TRP A 17 -8.70 1.39 7.90
CA TRP A 17 -7.99 1.35 6.65
C TRP A 17 -7.68 -0.10 6.33
N GLU A 18 -8.23 -0.58 5.24
CA GLU A 18 -7.84 -1.87 4.68
C GLU A 18 -6.90 -1.63 3.51
N TYR A 19 -5.77 -2.32 3.51
CA TYR A 19 -4.75 -2.20 2.49
C TYR A 19 -4.72 -3.48 1.67
N ILE A 20 -4.85 -3.32 0.36
CA ILE A 20 -4.62 -4.40 -0.59
C ILE A 20 -3.30 -4.10 -1.30
N PHE A 21 -2.30 -4.98 -1.11
CA PHE A 21 -1.03 -4.92 -1.82
C PHE A 21 -1.13 -5.83 -3.03
N ILE A 22 -1.00 -5.25 -4.22
CA ILE A 22 -1.07 -5.98 -5.47
C ILE A 22 0.31 -5.88 -6.14
N ASP A 23 0.93 -7.04 -6.42
CA ASP A 23 2.06 -7.10 -7.33
C ASP A 23 1.56 -6.92 -8.77
N MET A 24 1.50 -5.66 -9.20
CA MET A 24 0.97 -5.27 -10.49
C MET A 24 1.76 -5.90 -11.65
N HIS A 25 3.07 -6.08 -11.48
CA HIS A 25 3.89 -6.70 -12.52
C HIS A 25 3.47 -8.13 -12.78
N SER A 26 3.41 -8.95 -11.73
CA SER A 26 2.99 -10.36 -11.83
C SER A 26 1.56 -10.50 -12.34
N VAL A 27 0.64 -9.62 -11.93
CA VAL A 27 -0.75 -9.66 -12.38
C VAL A 27 -0.86 -9.31 -13.87
N ILE A 28 -0.18 -8.25 -14.31
CA ILE A 28 -0.20 -7.82 -15.72
C ILE A 28 0.49 -8.86 -16.63
N GLU A 29 1.61 -9.44 -16.20
CA GLU A 29 2.32 -10.50 -16.91
C GLU A 29 1.40 -11.72 -17.14
N GLU A 30 0.67 -12.12 -16.12
CA GLU A 30 -0.27 -13.23 -16.21
C GLU A 30 -1.50 -12.92 -17.08
N MET A 31 -2.02 -11.69 -17.01
CA MET A 31 -3.17 -11.27 -17.83
C MET A 31 -2.83 -11.16 -19.31
N PHE A 32 -1.59 -10.80 -19.65
CA PHE A 32 -1.15 -10.53 -21.01
C PHE A 32 0.17 -11.27 -21.35
N PRO A 33 0.23 -12.60 -21.24
CA PRO A 33 1.48 -13.38 -21.24
C PRO A 33 2.32 -13.28 -22.51
N ASN A 34 1.71 -12.86 -23.63
CA ASN A 34 2.38 -12.80 -24.93
C ASN A 34 2.62 -11.36 -25.43
N ASN A 35 2.47 -10.36 -24.57
CA ASN A 35 2.58 -8.96 -24.95
C ASN A 35 3.50 -8.17 -24.00
N THR A 36 4.80 -8.49 -24.07
CA THR A 36 5.81 -7.85 -23.19
C THR A 36 5.88 -6.33 -23.37
N ALA A 37 5.63 -5.81 -24.57
CA ALA A 37 5.62 -4.36 -24.82
C ALA A 37 4.50 -3.71 -24.02
N PHE A 38 3.27 -4.23 -24.10
CA PHE A 38 2.14 -3.74 -23.32
C PHE A 38 2.34 -3.93 -21.82
N GLN A 39 2.89 -5.06 -21.37
CA GLN A 39 3.19 -5.30 -19.95
C GLN A 39 4.08 -4.18 -19.38
N ASN A 40 5.17 -3.85 -20.06
CA ASN A 40 6.11 -2.81 -19.64
C ASN A 40 5.47 -1.41 -19.65
N GLU A 41 4.68 -1.10 -20.67
CA GLU A 41 3.95 0.17 -20.77
C GLU A 41 2.91 0.30 -19.66
N ALA A 42 2.08 -0.70 -19.43
CA ALA A 42 1.05 -0.74 -18.41
C ALA A 42 1.64 -0.59 -17.00
N VAL A 43 2.67 -1.37 -16.66
CA VAL A 43 3.38 -1.28 -15.38
C VAL A 43 3.98 0.11 -15.20
N THR A 44 4.62 0.65 -16.25
CA THR A 44 5.24 1.97 -16.22
C THR A 44 4.18 3.06 -16.00
N THR A 45 3.07 2.99 -16.70
CA THR A 45 1.96 3.95 -16.60
C THR A 45 1.37 3.94 -15.20
N ILE A 46 0.99 2.78 -14.68
CA ILE A 46 0.41 2.65 -13.34
C ILE A 46 1.39 3.07 -12.25
N SER A 47 2.69 2.78 -12.42
CA SER A 47 3.71 3.12 -11.44
C SER A 47 4.08 4.61 -11.41
N LYS A 48 3.91 5.32 -12.51
CA LYS A 48 4.27 6.75 -12.61
C LYS A 48 3.19 7.70 -12.12
N LYS A 49 1.93 7.27 -12.17
CA LYS A 49 0.78 8.11 -11.86
C LYS A 49 0.05 7.55 -10.64
N ALA A 50 0.21 8.20 -9.50
CA ALA A 50 -0.69 7.96 -8.37
C ALA A 50 -1.99 8.72 -8.58
N PHE A 51 -3.12 8.08 -8.38
CA PHE A 51 -4.42 8.76 -8.36
C PHE A 51 -5.26 8.29 -7.18
N MET A 52 -6.18 9.14 -6.79
CA MET A 52 -7.24 8.82 -5.84
C MET A 52 -8.56 8.77 -6.57
N THR A 53 -9.34 7.75 -6.27
CA THR A 53 -10.72 7.65 -6.74
C THR A 53 -11.64 7.40 -5.54
N ASN A 54 -12.93 7.61 -5.74
CA ASN A 54 -13.94 7.30 -4.74
C ASN A 54 -15.05 6.44 -5.35
N VAL A 55 -15.95 5.96 -4.50
CA VAL A 55 -17.07 5.08 -4.89
C VAL A 55 -17.93 5.67 -6.01
N TYR A 56 -18.05 7.01 -6.08
CA TYR A 56 -18.85 7.67 -7.10
C TYR A 56 -18.14 7.79 -8.45
N GLN A 57 -16.81 7.90 -8.43
CA GLN A 57 -15.98 8.01 -9.63
C GLN A 57 -15.68 6.65 -10.26
N SER A 58 -15.52 5.61 -9.45
CA SER A 58 -15.31 4.23 -9.92
C SER A 58 -16.11 3.24 -9.08
N PRO A 59 -17.42 3.09 -9.33
CA PRO A 59 -18.26 2.12 -8.61
C PRO A 59 -17.75 0.69 -8.77
N ALA A 60 -17.29 0.30 -9.96
CA ALA A 60 -16.78 -1.05 -10.23
C ALA A 60 -15.56 -1.38 -9.37
N MET A 61 -14.62 -0.45 -9.23
CA MET A 61 -13.45 -0.64 -8.36
C MET A 61 -13.86 -0.84 -6.90
N ALA A 62 -14.82 -0.06 -6.41
CA ALA A 62 -15.35 -0.21 -5.05
C ALA A 62 -16.03 -1.58 -4.85
N GLU A 63 -16.78 -2.07 -5.84
CA GLU A 63 -17.39 -3.40 -5.80
C GLU A 63 -16.35 -4.51 -5.76
N TYR A 64 -15.29 -4.45 -6.56
CA TYR A 64 -14.19 -5.43 -6.53
C TYR A 64 -13.48 -5.44 -5.18
N ILE A 65 -13.17 -4.27 -4.61
CA ILE A 65 -12.53 -4.16 -3.31
C ILE A 65 -13.42 -4.76 -2.22
N ASN A 66 -14.71 -4.41 -2.18
CA ASN A 66 -15.67 -4.95 -1.23
C ASN A 66 -15.83 -6.48 -1.38
N ALA A 67 -15.80 -6.98 -2.60
CA ALA A 67 -15.84 -8.41 -2.86
C ALA A 67 -14.57 -9.13 -2.35
N ILE A 68 -13.38 -8.54 -2.52
CA ILE A 68 -12.12 -9.09 -1.99
C ILE A 68 -12.18 -9.15 -0.46
N ILE A 69 -12.60 -8.07 0.20
CA ILE A 69 -12.75 -8.01 1.66
C ILE A 69 -13.67 -9.13 2.15
N ARG A 70 -14.80 -9.31 1.48
CA ARG A 70 -15.76 -10.36 1.82
C ARG A 70 -15.18 -11.76 1.62
N GLU A 71 -14.53 -12.03 0.49
CA GLU A 71 -13.89 -13.32 0.20
C GLU A 71 -12.78 -13.65 1.21
N THR A 72 -11.99 -12.65 1.62
CA THR A 72 -10.94 -12.84 2.63
C THR A 72 -11.50 -13.13 4.01
N SER A 73 -12.69 -12.61 4.37
CA SER A 73 -13.32 -12.85 5.67
C SER A 73 -14.08 -14.17 5.74
N GLU A 74 -14.70 -14.59 4.64
CA GLU A 74 -15.56 -15.77 4.59
C GLU A 74 -14.82 -17.08 4.32
N HIS A 75 -13.59 -17.05 3.82
CA HIS A 75 -12.73 -18.21 3.55
C HIS A 75 -13.43 -19.36 2.78
N LYS A 76 -14.22 -19.01 1.77
CA LYS A 76 -14.95 -20.00 0.94
C LYS A 76 -14.01 -20.83 0.08
N ILE A 77 -14.51 -21.99 -0.35
CA ILE A 77 -13.82 -22.82 -1.35
C ILE A 77 -13.55 -21.97 -2.59
N TYR A 78 -12.30 -22.03 -3.10
CA TYR A 78 -11.80 -21.23 -4.22
C TYR A 78 -11.65 -19.72 -3.95
N CYS A 79 -11.69 -19.26 -2.69
CA CYS A 79 -11.55 -17.82 -2.37
C CYS A 79 -10.31 -17.19 -3.01
N GLN A 80 -9.16 -17.86 -3.01
CA GLN A 80 -7.95 -17.34 -3.65
C GLN A 80 -8.11 -17.12 -5.16
N ARG A 81 -8.82 -18.03 -5.84
CA ARG A 81 -9.10 -17.89 -7.27
C ARG A 81 -10.07 -16.75 -7.55
N THR A 82 -11.08 -16.59 -6.70
CA THR A 82 -12.02 -15.46 -6.76
C THR A 82 -11.30 -14.14 -6.51
N ILE A 83 -10.48 -14.05 -5.47
CA ILE A 83 -9.68 -12.85 -5.17
C ILE A 83 -8.79 -12.48 -6.36
N LYS A 84 -8.13 -13.46 -6.98
CA LYS A 84 -7.29 -13.23 -8.15
C LYS A 84 -8.06 -12.62 -9.32
N LEU A 85 -9.25 -13.12 -9.62
CA LEU A 85 -10.11 -12.57 -10.69
C LEU A 85 -10.57 -11.14 -10.35
N LEU A 86 -10.89 -10.86 -9.08
CA LEU A 86 -11.28 -9.53 -8.62
C LEU A 86 -10.11 -8.55 -8.72
N VAL A 87 -8.90 -8.97 -8.37
CA VAL A 87 -7.67 -8.18 -8.54
C VAL A 87 -7.41 -7.88 -10.02
N GLN A 88 -7.59 -8.84 -10.91
CA GLN A 88 -7.49 -8.61 -12.35
C GLN A 88 -8.54 -7.58 -12.82
N GLY A 89 -9.76 -7.63 -12.27
CA GLY A 89 -10.79 -6.61 -12.52
C GLY A 89 -10.34 -5.21 -12.09
N ILE A 90 -9.73 -5.07 -10.92
CA ILE A 90 -9.15 -3.80 -10.45
C ILE A 90 -8.08 -3.30 -11.43
N VAL A 91 -7.19 -4.17 -11.91
CA VAL A 91 -6.15 -3.81 -12.88
C VAL A 91 -6.75 -3.30 -14.18
N ILE A 92 -7.80 -3.93 -14.69
CA ILE A 92 -8.51 -3.47 -15.90
C ILE A 92 -9.12 -2.09 -15.68
N GLU A 93 -9.79 -1.86 -14.54
CA GLU A 93 -10.37 -0.53 -14.25
C GLU A 93 -9.28 0.53 -14.16
N LEU A 94 -8.16 0.22 -13.53
CA LEU A 94 -7.01 1.12 -13.49
C LEU A 94 -6.52 1.46 -14.89
N LEU A 95 -6.32 0.47 -15.75
CA LEU A 95 -5.87 0.70 -17.13
C LEU A 95 -6.86 1.56 -17.92
N ARG A 96 -8.17 1.32 -17.78
CA ARG A 96 -9.21 2.15 -18.41
C ARG A 96 -9.16 3.59 -17.93
N MET A 97 -9.02 3.80 -16.61
CA MET A 97 -8.93 5.14 -16.05
C MET A 97 -7.69 5.90 -16.56
N TYR A 98 -6.58 5.21 -16.83
CA TYR A 98 -5.39 5.83 -17.42
C TYR A 98 -5.55 6.13 -18.90
N ASP A 99 -6.27 5.29 -19.64
CA ASP A 99 -6.51 5.44 -21.08
C ASP A 99 -7.50 6.60 -21.36
N GLU A 100 -8.44 6.84 -20.46
CA GLU A 100 -9.41 7.93 -20.52
C GLU A 100 -8.83 9.31 -20.13
N LEU A 101 -7.61 9.35 -19.56
CA LEU A 101 -6.97 10.61 -19.18
C LEU A 101 -6.42 11.30 -20.44
N PRO A 102 -6.80 12.57 -20.73
CA PRO A 102 -6.22 13.33 -21.84
C PRO A 102 -4.71 13.40 -21.71
N GLU A 103 -3.98 13.23 -22.82
CA GLU A 103 -2.49 13.26 -22.82
C GLU A 103 -1.92 14.58 -22.27
N GLU A 104 -2.68 15.65 -22.30
CA GLU A 104 -2.27 16.97 -21.81
C GLU A 104 -2.60 17.22 -20.34
N ASP A 105 -3.41 16.37 -19.70
CA ASP A 105 -3.76 16.55 -18.30
C ASP A 105 -2.73 15.93 -17.33
N ASN A 106 -1.46 16.28 -17.55
CA ASN A 106 -0.47 16.31 -16.47
C ASN A 106 -0.95 17.17 -15.26
N ASN A 107 -2.11 17.83 -15.39
CA ASN A 107 -2.76 18.65 -14.39
C ASN A 107 -3.68 17.88 -13.42
N ILE A 108 -4.15 16.67 -13.72
CA ILE A 108 -4.91 15.89 -12.72
C ILE A 108 -3.99 15.51 -11.56
N VAL A 109 -2.73 15.20 -11.84
CA VAL A 109 -1.71 15.04 -10.78
C VAL A 109 -1.23 16.41 -10.25
N LYS A 110 -1.28 17.48 -11.05
CA LYS A 110 -0.98 18.86 -10.59
C LYS A 110 -2.12 19.50 -9.80
N GLY A 111 -3.35 19.04 -9.98
CA GLY A 111 -4.53 19.53 -9.24
C GLY A 111 -4.74 18.83 -7.90
N THR A 112 -4.19 17.66 -7.69
CA THR A 112 -4.19 16.97 -6.38
C THR A 112 -2.84 17.23 -5.74
N ASN A 113 -2.85 17.90 -4.59
CA ASN A 113 -1.65 18.09 -3.77
C ASN A 113 -0.97 16.74 -3.37
N MET A 114 -1.52 15.59 -3.78
CA MET A 114 -0.96 14.27 -3.56
C MET A 114 0.37 14.07 -4.31
N SER A 115 0.53 14.64 -5.52
CA SER A 115 1.82 14.61 -6.22
C SER A 115 2.93 15.29 -5.41
N GLN A 116 2.56 16.24 -4.56
CA GLN A 116 3.50 16.97 -3.71
C GLN A 116 4.06 16.08 -2.59
N ILE A 117 3.33 15.07 -2.12
CA ILE A 117 3.80 14.12 -1.10
C ILE A 117 4.31 12.80 -1.70
N ALA A 118 4.15 12.59 -3.01
CA ALA A 118 4.54 11.36 -3.68
C ALA A 118 6.05 11.03 -3.51
N THR A 119 6.90 12.07 -3.56
CA THR A 119 8.34 11.92 -3.35
C THR A 119 8.65 11.43 -1.93
N ALA A 120 7.92 11.92 -0.92
CA ALA A 120 8.09 11.47 0.47
C ALA A 120 7.59 10.03 0.64
N LEU A 121 6.47 9.66 0.00
CA LEU A 121 5.95 8.28 0.04
C LEU A 121 6.94 7.29 -0.59
N ASP A 122 7.48 7.63 -1.77
CA ASP A 122 8.50 6.81 -2.44
C ASP A 122 9.79 6.69 -1.59
N TYR A 123 10.23 7.80 -1.02
CA TYR A 123 11.39 7.81 -0.13
C TYR A 123 11.18 6.92 1.10
N MET A 124 10.03 7.03 1.78
CA MET A 124 9.69 6.17 2.92
C MET A 124 9.70 4.69 2.54
N ASN A 125 9.14 4.32 1.38
CA ASN A 125 9.11 2.94 0.93
C ASN A 125 10.51 2.37 0.62
N LYS A 126 11.41 3.19 0.08
CA LYS A 126 12.77 2.77 -0.27
C LYS A 126 13.71 2.75 0.92
N HIS A 127 13.53 3.69 1.87
CA HIS A 127 14.45 3.94 2.98
C HIS A 127 13.86 3.64 4.36
N TYR A 128 12.77 2.84 4.44
CA TYR A 128 12.05 2.57 5.68
C TYR A 128 12.93 2.08 6.84
N SER A 129 14.02 1.37 6.55
CA SER A 129 14.94 0.84 7.56
C SER A 129 15.87 1.90 8.16
N GLU A 130 15.95 3.07 7.55
CA GLU A 130 16.82 4.16 7.97
C GLU A 130 16.16 5.07 9.01
N SER A 131 16.98 5.90 9.67
CA SER A 131 16.47 6.89 10.62
C SER A 131 15.94 8.11 9.88
N ILE A 132 14.68 8.08 9.49
CA ILE A 132 13.99 9.17 8.77
C ILE A 132 13.34 10.13 9.77
N LYS A 133 13.49 11.44 9.55
CA LYS A 133 12.84 12.51 10.32
C LYS A 133 11.77 13.22 9.49
N ALA A 134 10.75 13.76 10.15
CA ALA A 134 9.67 14.48 9.46
C ALA A 134 10.17 15.69 8.66
N GLY A 135 11.20 16.40 9.19
CA GLY A 135 11.83 17.52 8.50
C GLY A 135 12.53 17.13 7.19
N GLU A 136 13.11 15.93 7.11
CA GLU A 136 13.72 15.41 5.87
C GLU A 136 12.65 15.16 4.80
N LEU A 137 11.54 14.56 5.20
CA LEU A 137 10.42 14.30 4.30
C LEU A 137 9.77 15.58 3.76
N SER A 138 9.61 16.57 4.64
CA SER A 138 9.07 17.87 4.24
C SER A 138 10.01 18.61 3.29
N ALA A 139 11.32 18.53 3.51
CA ALA A 139 12.34 19.12 2.63
C ALA A 139 12.33 18.48 1.23
N LEU A 140 12.18 17.13 1.14
CA LEU A 140 12.03 16.43 -0.14
C LEU A 140 10.81 16.90 -0.94
N CYS A 141 9.78 17.36 -0.25
CA CYS A 141 8.55 17.89 -0.85
C CYS A 141 8.59 19.42 -1.05
N ASN A 142 9.71 20.10 -0.74
CA ASN A 142 9.84 21.57 -0.77
C ASN A 142 8.78 22.28 0.08
N MET A 143 8.47 21.74 1.26
CA MET A 143 7.45 22.26 2.18
C MET A 143 8.00 22.51 3.57
N SER A 144 7.32 23.38 4.34
CA SER A 144 7.51 23.43 5.78
C SER A 144 6.96 22.15 6.43
N GLU A 145 7.53 21.71 7.54
CA GLU A 145 7.11 20.48 8.23
C GLU A 145 5.63 20.52 8.63
N THR A 146 5.14 21.69 9.08
CA THR A 146 3.71 21.85 9.43
C THR A 146 2.80 21.71 8.23
N HIS A 147 3.17 22.29 7.07
CA HIS A 147 2.38 22.19 5.85
C HIS A 147 2.40 20.76 5.31
N PHE A 148 3.57 20.14 5.23
CA PHE A 148 3.75 18.75 4.83
C PHE A 148 2.91 17.81 5.69
N ARG A 149 2.99 17.93 7.03
CA ARG A 149 2.23 17.07 7.94
C ARG A 149 0.72 17.18 7.69
N ARG A 150 0.19 18.41 7.64
CA ARG A 150 -1.24 18.65 7.39
C ARG A 150 -1.68 18.08 6.05
N LEU A 151 -0.88 18.30 5.01
CA LEU A 151 -1.15 17.80 3.67
C LEU A 151 -1.11 16.27 3.64
N PHE A 152 -0.08 15.66 4.22
CA PHE A 152 0.08 14.23 4.30
C PHE A 152 -1.10 13.58 5.04
N GLU A 153 -1.48 14.12 6.22
CA GLU A 153 -2.62 13.64 6.99
C GLU A 153 -3.94 13.79 6.23
N SER A 154 -4.13 14.83 5.41
CA SER A 154 -5.35 15.01 4.62
C SER A 154 -5.51 13.99 3.49
N TYR A 155 -4.41 13.44 2.97
CA TYR A 155 -4.43 12.43 1.90
C TYR A 155 -4.30 11.00 2.41
N ILE A 156 -3.43 10.79 3.41
CA ILE A 156 -3.11 9.47 3.92
C ILE A 156 -3.95 9.13 5.16
N ASN A 157 -4.63 10.14 5.74
CA ASN A 157 -5.41 10.08 6.97
C ASN A 157 -4.61 9.55 8.19
N MET A 158 -3.30 9.70 8.12
CA MET A 158 -2.36 9.23 9.12
C MET A 158 -1.13 10.14 9.15
N PRO A 159 -0.55 10.44 10.32
CA PRO A 159 0.70 11.20 10.41
C PRO A 159 1.84 10.53 9.65
N PRO A 160 2.77 11.30 9.01
CA PRO A 160 3.87 10.75 8.22
C PRO A 160 4.71 9.69 8.95
N MET A 161 5.08 9.96 10.20
CA MET A 161 5.90 9.03 10.99
C MET A 161 5.13 7.78 11.43
N GLU A 162 3.83 7.88 11.56
CA GLU A 162 2.97 6.74 11.82
C GLU A 162 2.85 5.85 10.57
N TYR A 163 2.70 6.44 9.40
CA TYR A 163 2.72 5.74 8.11
C TYR A 163 4.06 5.03 7.87
N LEU A 164 5.19 5.66 8.18
CA LEU A 164 6.50 5.01 8.14
C LEU A 164 6.55 3.76 9.05
N ASN A 165 6.00 3.86 10.26
CA ASN A 165 5.94 2.72 11.17
C ASN A 165 5.01 1.61 10.66
N LEU A 166 3.94 1.93 9.94
CA LEU A 166 3.10 0.96 9.26
C LEU A 166 3.89 0.20 8.19
N ILE A 167 4.63 0.91 7.31
CA ILE A 167 5.52 0.28 6.32
C ILE A 167 6.51 -0.68 7.01
N ARG A 168 7.14 -0.24 8.09
CA ARG A 168 8.10 -1.06 8.85
C ARG A 168 7.47 -2.33 9.40
N VAL A 169 6.25 -2.25 9.93
CA VAL A 169 5.52 -3.43 10.43
C VAL A 169 5.19 -4.39 9.29
N GLN A 170 4.77 -3.89 8.14
CA GLN A 170 4.53 -4.72 6.95
C GLN A 170 5.79 -5.44 6.50
N LYS A 171 6.92 -4.73 6.42
CA LYS A 171 8.22 -5.32 6.09
C LYS A 171 8.67 -6.36 7.14
N ALA A 172 8.36 -6.14 8.41
CA ALA A 172 8.61 -7.14 9.44
C ALA A 172 7.78 -8.41 9.23
N CYS A 173 6.50 -8.29 8.85
CA CYS A 173 5.67 -9.44 8.50
C CYS A 173 6.25 -10.23 7.31
N GLU A 174 6.70 -9.53 6.25
CA GLU A 174 7.37 -10.17 5.11
C GLU A 174 8.64 -10.93 5.54
N LEU A 175 9.48 -10.34 6.39
CA LEU A 175 10.68 -11.00 6.91
C LEU A 175 10.35 -12.19 7.78
N MET A 176 9.33 -12.08 8.65
CA MET A 176 8.89 -13.20 9.49
C MET A 176 8.38 -14.39 8.68
N LYS A 177 7.75 -14.15 7.53
CA LYS A 177 7.34 -15.21 6.60
C LYS A 177 8.50 -15.88 5.90
N LYS A 178 9.55 -15.13 5.58
CA LYS A 178 10.68 -15.60 4.77
C LYS A 178 11.84 -16.16 5.59
N THR A 179 11.92 -15.82 6.90
CA THR A 179 13.07 -16.13 7.74
C THR A 179 12.67 -16.63 9.13
N ASN A 180 13.61 -17.34 9.78
CA ASN A 180 13.49 -17.72 11.19
C ASN A 180 14.35 -16.84 12.10
N GLU A 181 14.66 -15.62 11.67
CA GLU A 181 15.47 -14.70 12.45
C GLU A 181 14.79 -14.32 13.78
N PRO A 182 15.58 -13.99 14.81
CA PRO A 182 15.06 -13.45 16.07
C PRO A 182 14.26 -12.17 15.86
N MET A 183 13.19 -11.95 16.64
CA MET A 183 12.33 -10.79 16.54
C MET A 183 13.08 -9.46 16.72
N GLU A 184 14.09 -9.45 17.55
CA GLU A 184 14.95 -8.28 17.77
C GLU A 184 15.70 -7.90 16.49
N LEU A 185 16.25 -8.87 15.77
CA LEU A 185 16.95 -8.64 14.52
C LEU A 185 15.98 -8.20 13.40
N ILE A 186 14.79 -8.80 13.35
CA ILE A 186 13.74 -8.35 12.41
C ILE A 186 13.34 -6.90 12.69
N ALA A 187 13.10 -6.54 13.95
CA ALA A 187 12.78 -5.18 14.33
C ALA A 187 13.87 -4.19 13.91
N GLN A 188 15.12 -4.52 14.15
CA GLN A 188 16.27 -3.70 13.76
C GLN A 188 16.37 -3.53 12.24
N LYS A 189 16.27 -4.63 11.48
CA LYS A 189 16.29 -4.60 10.00
C LYS A 189 15.14 -3.75 9.40
N CYS A 190 14.02 -3.67 10.12
CA CYS A 190 12.89 -2.82 9.73
C CYS A 190 12.98 -1.38 10.23
N GLY A 191 14.09 -0.98 10.85
CA GLY A 191 14.33 0.41 11.26
C GLY A 191 13.73 0.78 12.62
N PHE A 192 13.35 -0.19 13.45
CA PHE A 192 12.95 0.09 14.83
C PHE A 192 14.17 0.14 15.75
N THR A 193 14.31 1.23 16.49
CA THR A 193 15.43 1.43 17.43
C THR A 193 15.33 0.56 18.68
N THR A 194 14.12 0.17 19.08
CA THR A 194 13.90 -0.69 20.26
C THR A 194 12.81 -1.71 20.00
N GLN A 195 12.97 -2.88 20.64
CA GLN A 195 11.96 -3.93 20.64
C GLN A 195 10.59 -3.44 21.18
N SER A 196 10.61 -2.58 22.19
CA SER A 196 9.38 -2.02 22.78
C SER A 196 8.60 -1.17 21.78
N THR A 197 9.30 -0.33 21.00
CA THR A 197 8.67 0.47 19.93
C THR A 197 8.12 -0.42 18.83
N PHE A 198 8.84 -1.44 18.43
CA PHE A 198 8.39 -2.44 17.48
C PHE A 198 7.10 -3.12 17.96
N ASN A 199 7.11 -3.72 19.16
CA ASN A 199 5.97 -4.43 19.71
C ASN A 199 4.73 -3.53 19.85
N ARG A 200 4.91 -2.27 20.26
CA ARG A 200 3.83 -1.29 20.37
C ARG A 200 3.20 -0.98 19.02
N ASN A 201 4.00 -0.69 17.99
CA ASN A 201 3.49 -0.40 16.65
C ASN A 201 2.86 -1.65 16.01
N PHE A 202 3.46 -2.82 16.20
CA PHE A 202 2.93 -4.07 15.70
C PHE A 202 1.52 -4.36 16.27
N ARG A 203 1.35 -4.20 17.60
CA ARG A 203 0.03 -4.33 18.24
C ARG A 203 -0.95 -3.26 17.76
N LYS A 204 -0.48 -2.04 17.57
CA LYS A 204 -1.33 -0.94 17.08
C LYS A 204 -1.93 -1.25 15.72
N PHE A 205 -1.15 -1.80 14.78
CA PHE A 205 -1.60 -2.03 13.40
C PHE A 205 -2.24 -3.40 13.17
N LEU A 206 -1.84 -4.43 13.93
CA LEU A 206 -2.27 -5.81 13.69
C LEU A 206 -3.05 -6.44 14.85
N ASN A 207 -3.32 -5.68 15.92
CA ASN A 207 -4.05 -6.11 17.12
C ASN A 207 -3.48 -7.39 17.78
N THR A 208 -2.25 -7.76 17.47
CA THR A 208 -1.58 -8.97 18.00
C THR A 208 -0.10 -8.69 18.26
N SER A 209 0.56 -9.57 19.03
CA SER A 209 2.01 -9.46 19.22
C SER A 209 2.78 -10.06 18.01
N PRO A 210 4.02 -9.59 17.72
CA PRO A 210 4.83 -10.17 16.66
C PRO A 210 5.02 -11.70 16.81
N TYR A 211 5.19 -12.18 18.04
CA TYR A 211 5.33 -13.60 18.31
C TYR A 211 4.06 -14.39 18.01
N GLN A 212 2.90 -13.91 18.51
CA GLN A 212 1.60 -14.55 18.23
C GLN A 212 1.29 -14.56 16.74
N TRP A 213 1.59 -13.45 16.06
CA TRP A 213 1.41 -13.35 14.62
C TRP A 213 2.28 -14.37 13.86
N LYS A 214 3.54 -14.55 14.29
CA LYS A 214 4.48 -15.49 13.66
C LYS A 214 4.06 -16.95 13.81
N ILE A 215 3.45 -17.33 14.94
CA ILE A 215 3.02 -18.73 15.19
C ILE A 215 1.62 -19.03 14.64
N ASN A 216 0.88 -18.03 14.15
CA ASN A 216 -0.44 -18.26 13.59
C ASN A 216 -0.32 -18.83 12.16
N PRO A 217 -0.80 -20.08 11.92
CA PRO A 217 -0.72 -20.73 10.61
C PRO A 217 -1.38 -19.92 9.49
N GLU A 218 -2.47 -19.22 9.77
CA GLU A 218 -3.23 -18.43 8.79
C GLU A 218 -2.38 -17.34 8.12
N ASN A 219 -1.35 -16.83 8.80
CA ASN A 219 -0.44 -15.84 8.23
C ASN A 219 0.54 -16.42 7.19
N TYR A 220 0.60 -17.75 7.05
CA TYR A 220 1.53 -18.46 6.15
C TYR A 220 0.83 -19.25 5.05
N GLU A 221 -0.48 -19.42 5.09
CA GLU A 221 -1.25 -20.22 4.13
C GLU A 221 -1.33 -19.61 2.72
N HIS A 222 -0.68 -18.48 2.51
CA HIS A 222 -0.60 -17.80 1.21
C HIS A 222 0.76 -18.06 0.52
N LYS A 223 1.17 -19.31 0.45
CA LYS A 223 2.26 -19.76 -0.43
C LYS A 223 1.74 -20.34 -1.73
#